data_d9ed52a7abce8d6983a7aa89310c0bc0
#
_entry.id   d9ed52a7abce8d6983a7aa89310c0bc0
#
_cell.length_a   1.000
_cell.length_b   1.000
_cell.length_c   1.000
_cell.angle_alpha   90.00
_cell.angle_beta   90.00
_cell.angle_gamma   90.00
#
_symmetry.space_group_name_H-M   'P 1'
#
loop_
_entity.id
_entity.type
_entity.pdbx_description
1 polymer ?
#
loop_
_entity_poly.entity_id
_entity_poly.type
_entity_poly.pdbx_seq_one_letter_code
_entity_poly.pdbx_strand_id
1 'polypeptide(L)'
;MSEADKSRRTGFPHVPSRPLLIETAAFALYFFTWKLCMAVTLARAPRLAEVGVLGSAYALLLAFTGLGYVLFWVAHSYLPSPKERKSLAAVVLAFCFGGSIVMMTTQRIEILLAASCVTILALGCIGGGIHYGFSLVSYGSEFSGRALGIGMGVSSLLQYVVEAMGLTPVVFVVCVVLSLFTIMWLATRPAKRWGREQDPAAKQAPVVGRRPITILVVAAVAMTLDYGLLDSVLVWKYASGEILTAGLSKIVNALSLPLVGVLFDLKKGNLRSLITVCAMFLIAVATSAAEEDEWVGVATVMAGVYGAFYVMYLSASFMRIAPDTSRPEVIASVGRAVSCFVGAIGALTARPFFESCGVVATVGVSCLLSIICLLILLRDIAWGVT
;
A
#
# COMPACT_ATOMS: atom_id res chain seq x y z
N MET A 1 38.47 8.63 -19.60
CA MET A 1 37.63 9.06 -18.45
C MET A 1 36.24 9.38 -19.02
N SER A 2 35.24 8.53 -18.79
CA SER A 2 33.90 8.67 -19.38
C SER A 2 33.18 9.85 -18.73
N GLU A 3 32.18 10.44 -19.45
CA GLU A 3 31.35 11.53 -18.91
C GLU A 3 30.62 11.13 -17.61
N ALA A 4 30.37 9.85 -17.40
CA ALA A 4 29.80 9.30 -16.18
C ALA A 4 30.71 9.49 -14.92
N ASP A 5 32.01 9.59 -15.12
CA ASP A 5 32.99 9.80 -14.02
C ASP A 5 33.12 11.29 -13.65
N LYS A 6 32.80 12.19 -14.59
CA LYS A 6 32.76 13.64 -14.32
C LYS A 6 31.54 14.06 -13.50
N SER A 7 30.39 13.38 -13.66
CA SER A 7 29.15 13.68 -12.93
C SER A 7 29.22 13.32 -11.43
N ARG A 8 30.10 12.37 -11.06
CA ARG A 8 30.30 11.97 -9.65
C ARG A 8 31.05 13.01 -8.79
N ARG A 9 31.70 13.99 -9.40
CA ARG A 9 32.54 15.00 -8.68
C ARG A 9 31.87 16.34 -8.42
N THR A 10 30.72 16.62 -9.04
CA THR A 10 29.96 17.83 -8.73
C THR A 10 28.94 17.48 -7.65
N GLY A 11 29.24 17.89 -6.40
CA GLY A 11 28.40 17.65 -5.21
C GLY A 11 27.08 18.42 -5.21
N PHE A 12 26.41 18.54 -6.35
CA PHE A 12 25.03 19.01 -6.42
C PHE A 12 24.07 17.89 -5.96
N PRO A 13 23.09 18.21 -5.11
CA PRO A 13 22.06 17.24 -4.76
C PRO A 13 21.40 16.74 -6.06
N HIS A 14 21.51 15.43 -6.32
CA HIS A 14 20.86 14.82 -7.50
C HIS A 14 19.35 15.06 -7.41
N VAL A 15 18.81 15.85 -8.32
CA VAL A 15 17.38 16.14 -8.40
C VAL A 15 16.67 14.89 -8.94
N PRO A 16 15.55 14.46 -8.36
CA PRO A 16 14.77 13.34 -8.89
C PRO A 16 14.37 13.60 -10.34
N SER A 17 14.43 12.56 -11.17
CA SER A 17 14.09 12.69 -12.58
C SER A 17 12.61 13.07 -12.76
N ARG A 18 12.31 13.87 -13.80
CA ARG A 18 10.91 14.27 -14.10
C ARG A 18 9.95 13.08 -14.22
N PRO A 19 10.31 11.94 -14.85
CA PRO A 19 9.46 10.74 -14.86
C PRO A 19 9.17 10.20 -13.46
N LEU A 20 10.16 10.20 -12.56
CA LEU A 20 9.97 9.74 -11.17
C LEU A 20 9.00 10.63 -10.40
N LEU A 21 9.06 11.96 -10.59
CA LEU A 21 8.11 12.89 -9.98
C LEU A 21 6.67 12.65 -10.49
N ILE A 22 6.50 12.38 -11.79
CA ILE A 22 5.20 12.07 -12.39
C ILE A 22 4.62 10.79 -11.78
N GLU A 23 5.42 9.73 -11.66
CA GLU A 23 4.97 8.47 -11.05
C GLU A 23 4.70 8.62 -9.55
N THR A 24 5.48 9.44 -8.85
CA THR A 24 5.23 9.78 -7.44
C THR A 24 3.88 10.46 -7.27
N ALA A 25 3.54 11.42 -8.14
CA ALA A 25 2.24 12.09 -8.12
C ALA A 25 1.08 11.12 -8.45
N ALA A 26 1.24 10.26 -9.46
CA ALA A 26 0.25 9.24 -9.77
C ALA A 26 0.04 8.26 -8.60
N PHE A 27 1.12 7.88 -7.93
CA PHE A 27 1.11 7.02 -6.76
C PHE A 27 0.38 7.68 -5.58
N ALA A 28 0.66 8.96 -5.31
CA ALA A 28 -0.01 9.73 -4.28
C ALA A 28 -1.53 9.81 -4.49
N LEU A 29 -1.95 10.14 -5.72
CA LEU A 29 -3.37 10.25 -6.08
C LEU A 29 -4.08 8.89 -6.04
N TYR A 30 -3.41 7.82 -6.46
CA TYR A 30 -3.95 6.47 -6.37
C TYR A 30 -4.24 6.08 -4.92
N PHE A 31 -3.24 6.20 -4.03
CA PHE A 31 -3.43 5.85 -2.62
C PHE A 31 -4.44 6.76 -1.92
N PHE A 32 -4.46 8.04 -2.26
CA PHE A 32 -5.48 8.97 -1.78
C PHE A 32 -6.90 8.49 -2.17
N THR A 33 -7.12 8.20 -3.45
CA THR A 33 -8.42 7.74 -3.95
C THR A 33 -8.84 6.42 -3.31
N TRP A 34 -7.92 5.47 -3.22
CA TRP A 34 -8.16 4.17 -2.59
C TRP A 34 -8.55 4.32 -1.12
N LYS A 35 -7.77 5.07 -0.33
CA LYS A 35 -8.05 5.34 1.09
C LYS A 35 -9.40 6.06 1.27
N LEU A 36 -9.71 7.00 0.41
CA LEU A 36 -10.95 7.76 0.47
C LEU A 36 -12.17 6.86 0.21
N CYS A 37 -12.11 5.98 -0.80
CA CYS A 37 -13.17 5.00 -1.07
C CYS A 37 -13.35 4.01 0.09
N MET A 38 -12.25 3.53 0.67
CA MET A 38 -12.28 2.69 1.87
C MET A 38 -12.96 3.41 3.03
N ALA A 39 -12.54 4.63 3.35
CA ALA A 39 -13.07 5.43 4.46
C ALA A 39 -14.57 5.70 4.31
N VAL A 40 -15.04 6.08 3.10
CA VAL A 40 -16.47 6.30 2.83
C VAL A 40 -17.28 5.04 3.07
N THR A 41 -16.85 3.91 2.56
CA THR A 41 -17.58 2.64 2.73
C THR A 41 -17.65 2.26 4.20
N LEU A 42 -16.52 2.30 4.91
CA LEU A 42 -16.45 1.94 6.32
C LEU A 42 -17.22 2.90 7.23
N ALA A 43 -17.31 4.19 6.88
CA ALA A 43 -18.11 5.16 7.62
C ALA A 43 -19.62 5.03 7.38
N ARG A 44 -20.02 4.53 6.20
CA ARG A 44 -21.44 4.39 5.82
C ARG A 44 -22.01 3.02 6.17
N ALA A 45 -21.22 1.95 6.09
CA ALA A 45 -21.70 0.60 6.35
C ALA A 45 -22.38 0.43 7.72
N PRO A 46 -21.81 0.91 8.86
CA PRO A 46 -22.48 0.80 10.16
C PRO A 46 -23.77 1.62 10.30
N ARG A 47 -23.94 2.65 9.46
CA ARG A 47 -25.17 3.48 9.46
C ARG A 47 -26.32 2.83 8.71
N LEU A 48 -26.03 1.88 7.83
CA LEU A 48 -27.00 1.19 6.99
C LEU A 48 -27.27 -0.25 7.45
N ALA A 49 -26.44 -0.76 8.35
CA ALA A 49 -26.53 -2.10 8.91
C ALA A 49 -25.97 -2.13 10.35
N GLU A 50 -26.02 -3.28 11.01
CA GLU A 50 -25.44 -3.45 12.34
C GLU A 50 -23.89 -3.33 12.33
N VAL A 51 -23.31 -2.91 13.44
CA VAL A 51 -21.86 -2.69 13.61
C VAL A 51 -21.03 -3.97 13.29
N GLY A 52 -21.62 -5.16 13.44
CA GLY A 52 -21.00 -6.44 13.10
C GLY A 52 -20.58 -6.58 11.62
N VAL A 53 -21.18 -5.81 10.71
CA VAL A 53 -20.87 -5.81 9.26
C VAL A 53 -19.51 -5.17 8.96
N LEU A 54 -18.94 -4.37 9.88
CA LEU A 54 -17.73 -3.57 9.62
C LEU A 54 -16.53 -4.45 9.24
N GLY A 55 -16.26 -5.51 10.00
CA GLY A 55 -15.14 -6.44 9.72
C GLY A 55 -15.31 -7.15 8.37
N SER A 56 -16.52 -7.61 8.06
CA SER A 56 -16.83 -8.27 6.79
C SER A 56 -16.72 -7.30 5.60
N ALA A 57 -17.18 -6.05 5.76
CA ALA A 57 -17.04 -5.01 4.75
C ALA A 57 -15.57 -4.70 4.48
N TYR A 58 -14.77 -4.53 5.54
CA TYR A 58 -13.34 -4.28 5.41
C TYR A 58 -12.61 -5.44 4.71
N ALA A 59 -12.89 -6.68 5.11
CA ALA A 59 -12.34 -7.89 4.49
C ALA A 59 -12.69 -7.98 3.00
N LEU A 60 -13.94 -7.72 2.63
CA LEU A 60 -14.39 -7.71 1.23
C LEU A 60 -13.61 -6.66 0.43
N LEU A 61 -13.50 -5.43 0.92
CA LEU A 61 -12.78 -4.36 0.21
C LEU A 61 -11.31 -4.73 0.00
N LEU A 62 -10.64 -5.30 1.01
CA LEU A 62 -9.28 -5.77 0.87
C LEU A 62 -9.19 -6.91 -0.16
N ALA A 63 -10.04 -7.92 -0.08
CA ALA A 63 -10.05 -9.03 -1.04
C ALA A 63 -10.25 -8.54 -2.48
N PHE A 64 -11.19 -7.63 -2.71
CA PHE A 64 -11.43 -7.06 -4.05
C PHE A 64 -10.29 -6.15 -4.51
N THR A 65 -9.59 -5.45 -3.61
CA THR A 65 -8.32 -4.77 -3.96
C THR A 65 -7.29 -5.77 -4.47
N GLY A 66 -7.09 -6.87 -3.73
CA GLY A 66 -6.18 -7.95 -4.12
C GLY A 66 -6.53 -8.57 -5.47
N LEU A 67 -7.81 -8.87 -5.70
CA LEU A 67 -8.30 -9.33 -7.00
C LEU A 67 -8.05 -8.33 -8.12
N GLY A 68 -8.13 -7.03 -7.84
CA GLY A 68 -7.80 -5.97 -8.79
C GLY A 68 -6.33 -6.01 -9.23
N TYR A 69 -5.39 -6.23 -8.31
CA TYR A 69 -3.98 -6.45 -8.66
C TYR A 69 -3.80 -7.68 -9.56
N VAL A 70 -4.47 -8.80 -9.24
CA VAL A 70 -4.43 -10.01 -10.07
C VAL A 70 -5.03 -9.75 -11.45
N LEU A 71 -6.14 -9.01 -11.53
CA LEU A 71 -6.74 -8.61 -12.81
C LEU A 71 -5.76 -7.80 -13.66
N PHE A 72 -4.99 -6.90 -13.06
CA PHE A 72 -3.93 -6.19 -13.78
C PHE A 72 -2.88 -7.14 -14.36
N TRP A 73 -2.41 -8.14 -13.59
CA TRP A 73 -1.41 -9.10 -14.08
C TRP A 73 -1.93 -9.88 -15.29
N VAL A 74 -3.18 -10.37 -15.19
CA VAL A 74 -3.84 -11.09 -16.28
C VAL A 74 -3.99 -10.18 -17.50
N ALA A 75 -4.56 -8.99 -17.30
CA ALA A 75 -4.76 -8.04 -18.40
C ALA A 75 -3.45 -7.63 -19.06
N HIS A 76 -2.39 -7.39 -18.28
CA HIS A 76 -1.07 -7.04 -18.82
C HIS A 76 -0.49 -8.16 -19.69
N SER A 77 -0.69 -9.43 -19.30
CA SER A 77 -0.21 -10.59 -20.04
C SER A 77 -0.98 -10.84 -21.34
N TYR A 78 -2.30 -10.61 -21.33
CA TYR A 78 -3.18 -10.92 -22.49
C TYR A 78 -3.44 -9.73 -23.41
N LEU A 79 -3.17 -8.49 -23.00
CA LEU A 79 -3.38 -7.28 -23.78
C LEU A 79 -2.03 -6.66 -24.19
N PRO A 80 -1.37 -7.19 -25.23
CA PRO A 80 -0.06 -6.71 -25.66
C PRO A 80 -0.11 -5.31 -26.29
N SER A 81 -1.25 -4.96 -26.89
CA SER A 81 -1.41 -3.72 -27.64
C SER A 81 -1.63 -2.51 -26.70
N PRO A 82 -0.90 -1.39 -26.94
CA PRO A 82 -1.14 -0.14 -26.18
C PRO A 82 -2.57 0.41 -26.32
N LYS A 83 -3.26 0.13 -27.45
CA LYS A 83 -4.65 0.55 -27.70
C LYS A 83 -5.60 -0.23 -26.77
N GLU A 84 -5.43 -1.54 -26.66
CA GLU A 84 -6.25 -2.41 -25.80
C GLU A 84 -6.08 -2.03 -24.33
N ARG A 85 -4.85 -1.77 -23.90
CA ARG A 85 -4.55 -1.31 -22.52
C ARG A 85 -5.20 0.04 -22.22
N LYS A 86 -5.27 0.97 -23.18
CA LYS A 86 -5.98 2.24 -23.05
C LYS A 86 -7.49 2.03 -22.95
N SER A 87 -8.05 1.11 -23.74
CA SER A 87 -9.47 0.77 -23.67
C SER A 87 -9.83 0.16 -22.33
N LEU A 88 -9.01 -0.78 -21.82
CA LEU A 88 -9.20 -1.33 -20.48
C LEU A 88 -9.13 -0.23 -19.42
N ALA A 89 -8.14 0.67 -19.48
CA ALA A 89 -8.03 1.78 -18.54
C ALA A 89 -9.27 2.67 -18.55
N ALA A 90 -9.84 2.96 -19.74
CA ALA A 90 -11.07 3.74 -19.85
C ALA A 90 -12.27 3.02 -19.20
N VAL A 91 -12.41 1.70 -19.41
CA VAL A 91 -13.45 0.88 -18.79
C VAL A 91 -13.29 0.87 -17.26
N VAL A 92 -12.08 0.64 -16.78
CA VAL A 92 -11.78 0.63 -15.33
C VAL A 92 -12.11 1.99 -14.70
N LEU A 93 -11.77 3.09 -15.37
CA LEU A 93 -12.12 4.44 -14.91
C LEU A 93 -13.62 4.69 -14.88
N ALA A 94 -14.36 4.21 -15.89
CA ALA A 94 -15.83 4.32 -15.92
C ALA A 94 -16.45 3.58 -14.73
N PHE A 95 -15.96 2.39 -14.37
CA PHE A 95 -16.39 1.66 -13.18
C PHE A 95 -16.05 2.41 -11.86
N CYS A 96 -14.85 2.98 -11.76
CA CYS A 96 -14.50 3.81 -10.59
C CYS A 96 -15.41 5.03 -10.47
N PHE A 97 -15.70 5.71 -11.57
CA PHE A 97 -16.56 6.88 -11.57
C PHE A 97 -18.00 6.53 -11.24
N GLY A 98 -18.61 5.58 -11.98
CA GLY A 98 -19.98 5.15 -11.73
C GLY A 98 -20.17 4.58 -10.32
N GLY A 99 -19.23 3.73 -9.88
CA GLY A 99 -19.23 3.17 -8.54
C GLY A 99 -19.15 4.24 -7.44
N SER A 100 -18.28 5.25 -7.60
CA SER A 100 -18.16 6.33 -6.61
C SER A 100 -19.44 7.15 -6.43
N ILE A 101 -20.20 7.39 -7.52
CA ILE A 101 -21.51 8.04 -7.44
C ILE A 101 -22.49 7.15 -6.66
N VAL A 102 -22.59 5.87 -7.03
CA VAL A 102 -23.50 4.92 -6.37
C VAL A 102 -23.15 4.77 -4.89
N MET A 103 -21.86 4.70 -4.54
CA MET A 103 -21.40 4.62 -3.15
C MET A 103 -21.93 5.78 -2.30
N MET A 104 -22.11 6.98 -2.86
CA MET A 104 -22.55 8.17 -2.11
C MET A 104 -24.07 8.35 -2.12
N THR A 105 -24.78 7.85 -3.13
CA THR A 105 -26.21 8.09 -3.31
C THR A 105 -27.10 6.99 -2.75
N THR A 106 -26.61 5.74 -2.72
CA THR A 106 -27.42 4.61 -2.25
C THR A 106 -27.72 4.65 -0.76
N GLN A 107 -28.89 4.17 -0.38
CA GLN A 107 -29.33 3.96 1.02
C GLN A 107 -29.43 2.46 1.38
N ARG A 108 -29.06 1.57 0.46
CA ARG A 108 -29.10 0.12 0.66
C ARG A 108 -27.69 -0.43 0.84
N ILE A 109 -27.47 -1.19 1.92
CA ILE A 109 -26.17 -1.74 2.27
C ILE A 109 -25.61 -2.67 1.18
N GLU A 110 -26.45 -3.49 0.57
CA GLU A 110 -26.03 -4.43 -0.46
C GLU A 110 -25.50 -3.70 -1.70
N ILE A 111 -26.18 -2.61 -2.10
CA ILE A 111 -25.78 -1.78 -3.24
C ILE A 111 -24.51 -1.01 -2.91
N LEU A 112 -24.38 -0.50 -1.67
CA LEU A 112 -23.16 0.16 -1.20
C LEU A 112 -21.95 -0.79 -1.28
N LEU A 113 -22.08 -1.99 -0.73
CA LEU A 113 -21.00 -2.97 -0.75
C LEU A 113 -20.65 -3.42 -2.16
N ALA A 114 -21.66 -3.70 -3.01
CA ALA A 114 -21.43 -4.08 -4.41
C ALA A 114 -20.70 -2.97 -5.18
N ALA A 115 -21.15 -1.72 -5.08
CA ALA A 115 -20.53 -0.58 -5.75
C ALA A 115 -19.10 -0.34 -5.23
N SER A 116 -18.90 -0.47 -3.91
CA SER A 116 -17.58 -0.36 -3.28
C SER A 116 -16.64 -1.47 -3.77
N CYS A 117 -17.09 -2.72 -3.81
CA CYS A 117 -16.28 -3.84 -4.31
C CYS A 117 -15.86 -3.64 -5.76
N VAL A 118 -16.76 -3.21 -6.64
CA VAL A 118 -16.45 -2.91 -8.05
C VAL A 118 -15.47 -1.76 -8.16
N THR A 119 -15.67 -0.67 -7.42
CA THR A 119 -14.77 0.49 -7.41
C THR A 119 -13.37 0.11 -6.92
N ILE A 120 -13.29 -0.63 -5.82
CA ILE A 120 -12.02 -1.06 -5.21
C ILE A 120 -11.29 -2.09 -6.08
N LEU A 121 -12.01 -3.01 -6.75
CA LEU A 121 -11.44 -3.92 -7.76
C LEU A 121 -10.77 -3.11 -8.89
N ALA A 122 -11.50 -2.14 -9.41
CA ALA A 122 -11.01 -1.27 -10.47
C ALA A 122 -9.79 -0.44 -10.01
N LEU A 123 -9.82 0.11 -8.79
CA LEU A 123 -8.67 0.79 -8.19
C LEU A 123 -7.49 -0.17 -7.97
N GLY A 124 -7.71 -1.41 -7.57
CA GLY A 124 -6.65 -2.43 -7.47
C GLY A 124 -5.97 -2.68 -8.81
N CYS A 125 -6.74 -2.72 -9.90
CA CYS A 125 -6.20 -2.85 -11.26
C CYS A 125 -5.34 -1.62 -11.65
N ILE A 126 -5.81 -0.40 -11.39
CA ILE A 126 -5.02 0.84 -11.58
C ILE A 126 -3.75 0.80 -10.73
N GLY A 127 -3.88 0.37 -9.47
CA GLY A 127 -2.77 0.24 -8.53
C GLY A 127 -1.67 -0.68 -9.03
N GLY A 128 -2.04 -1.83 -9.61
CA GLY A 128 -1.08 -2.73 -10.25
C GLY A 128 -0.27 -2.04 -11.34
N GLY A 129 -0.93 -1.29 -12.21
CA GLY A 129 -0.29 -0.52 -13.28
C GLY A 129 0.64 0.58 -12.75
N ILE A 130 0.25 1.27 -11.67
CA ILE A 130 1.06 2.31 -11.04
C ILE A 130 2.29 1.72 -10.37
N HIS A 131 2.16 0.61 -9.61
CA HIS A 131 3.31 -0.06 -8.99
C HIS A 131 4.31 -0.54 -10.05
N TYR A 132 3.82 -1.15 -11.11
CA TYR A 132 4.66 -1.59 -12.23
C TYR A 132 5.36 -0.41 -12.90
N GLY A 133 4.64 0.66 -13.23
CA GLY A 133 5.21 1.85 -13.83
C GLY A 133 6.25 2.53 -12.94
N PHE A 134 5.96 2.66 -11.64
CA PHE A 134 6.91 3.22 -10.69
C PHE A 134 8.19 2.37 -10.61
N SER A 135 8.07 1.03 -10.59
CA SER A 135 9.21 0.12 -10.54
C SER A 135 10.18 0.31 -11.71
N LEU A 136 9.64 0.51 -12.93
CA LEU A 136 10.44 0.74 -14.13
C LEU A 136 11.16 2.10 -14.13
N VAL A 137 10.47 3.15 -13.65
CA VAL A 137 11.01 4.52 -13.64
C VAL A 137 11.99 4.72 -12.50
N SER A 138 11.76 4.08 -11.37
CA SER A 138 12.62 4.19 -10.17
C SER A 138 13.84 3.28 -10.21
N TYR A 139 13.95 2.38 -11.18
CA TYR A 139 15.07 1.44 -11.29
C TYR A 139 16.41 2.16 -11.40
N GLY A 140 17.33 1.79 -10.52
CA GLY A 140 18.65 2.43 -10.42
C GLY A 140 18.64 3.84 -9.81
N SER A 141 17.48 4.38 -9.42
CA SER A 141 17.39 5.69 -8.77
C SER A 141 17.75 5.59 -7.28
N GLU A 142 18.58 6.52 -6.82
CA GLU A 142 18.91 6.68 -5.39
C GLU A 142 17.77 7.34 -4.59
N PHE A 143 16.68 7.76 -5.26
CA PHE A 143 15.56 8.48 -4.68
C PHE A 143 14.26 7.66 -4.66
N SER A 144 14.31 6.37 -4.98
CA SER A 144 13.12 5.54 -5.13
C SER A 144 12.31 5.43 -3.83
N GLY A 145 12.98 5.24 -2.71
CA GLY A 145 12.34 5.14 -1.39
C GLY A 145 11.73 6.46 -0.95
N ARG A 146 12.49 7.56 -1.07
CA ARG A 146 11.99 8.92 -0.74
C ARG A 146 10.80 9.32 -1.60
N ALA A 147 10.89 9.10 -2.91
CA ALA A 147 9.80 9.40 -3.84
C ALA A 147 8.52 8.64 -3.47
N LEU A 148 8.65 7.34 -3.19
CA LEU A 148 7.54 6.50 -2.76
C LEU A 148 6.98 6.96 -1.41
N GLY A 149 7.83 7.19 -0.41
CA GLY A 149 7.44 7.66 0.92
C GLY A 149 6.74 9.02 0.89
N ILE A 150 7.23 9.96 0.07
CA ILE A 150 6.58 11.26 -0.15
C ILE A 150 5.21 11.06 -0.80
N GLY A 151 5.11 10.25 -1.86
CA GLY A 151 3.83 9.97 -2.52
C GLY A 151 2.78 9.41 -1.56
N MET A 152 3.15 8.42 -0.75
CA MET A 152 2.27 7.83 0.25
C MET A 152 1.95 8.81 1.39
N GLY A 153 2.92 9.60 1.86
CA GLY A 153 2.73 10.61 2.89
C GLY A 153 1.75 11.70 2.45
N VAL A 154 1.92 12.22 1.24
CA VAL A 154 0.99 13.18 0.62
C VAL A 154 -0.42 12.59 0.52
N SER A 155 -0.57 11.30 0.15
CA SER A 155 -1.88 10.66 0.11
C SER A 155 -2.59 10.63 1.46
N SER A 156 -1.85 10.39 2.55
CA SER A 156 -2.39 10.38 3.92
C SER A 156 -2.78 11.79 4.39
N LEU A 157 -1.96 12.78 4.03
CA LEU A 157 -2.25 14.19 4.34
C LEU A 157 -3.49 14.69 3.59
N LEU A 158 -3.60 14.38 2.29
CA LEU A 158 -4.78 14.75 1.49
C LEU A 158 -6.05 14.11 2.05
N GLN A 159 -5.98 12.82 2.44
CA GLN A 159 -7.11 12.16 3.08
C GLN A 159 -7.51 12.87 4.37
N TYR A 160 -6.55 13.18 5.24
CA TYR A 160 -6.81 13.91 6.48
C TYR A 160 -7.49 15.26 6.24
N VAL A 161 -6.97 16.05 5.28
CA VAL A 161 -7.53 17.37 4.94
C VAL A 161 -8.97 17.26 4.45
N VAL A 162 -9.25 16.32 3.52
CA VAL A 162 -10.59 16.13 2.97
C VAL A 162 -11.59 15.67 4.06
N GLU A 163 -11.18 14.79 4.96
CA GLU A 163 -12.03 14.36 6.07
C GLU A 163 -12.26 15.48 7.09
N ALA A 164 -11.23 16.28 7.39
CA ALA A 164 -11.35 17.44 8.29
C ALA A 164 -12.24 18.55 7.73
N MET A 165 -12.29 18.73 6.41
CA MET A 165 -13.21 19.66 5.74
C MET A 165 -14.67 19.19 5.72
N GLY A 166 -14.94 17.97 6.15
CA GLY A 166 -16.24 17.34 6.06
C GLY A 166 -16.48 16.64 4.72
N LEU A 167 -16.57 15.33 4.77
CA LEU A 167 -16.72 14.49 3.59
C LEU A 167 -18.17 14.50 3.09
N THR A 168 -18.55 15.54 2.34
CA THR A 168 -19.85 15.58 1.66
C THR A 168 -19.83 14.73 0.38
N PRO A 169 -21.00 14.26 -0.13
CA PRO A 169 -21.08 13.51 -1.39
C PRO A 169 -20.40 14.23 -2.55
N VAL A 170 -20.56 15.54 -2.65
CA VAL A 170 -19.98 16.34 -3.73
C VAL A 170 -18.46 16.38 -3.61
N VAL A 171 -17.93 16.66 -2.42
CA VAL A 171 -16.47 16.70 -2.17
C VAL A 171 -15.84 15.35 -2.50
N PHE A 172 -16.46 14.24 -2.06
CA PHE A 172 -15.97 12.89 -2.37
C PHE A 172 -15.88 12.64 -3.88
N VAL A 173 -17.01 12.81 -4.60
CA VAL A 173 -17.06 12.54 -6.05
C VAL A 173 -16.07 13.42 -6.80
N VAL A 174 -15.99 14.71 -6.48
CA VAL A 174 -15.04 15.64 -7.09
C VAL A 174 -13.60 15.19 -6.86
N CYS A 175 -13.24 14.84 -5.62
CA CYS A 175 -11.89 14.34 -5.30
C CYS A 175 -11.53 13.07 -6.09
N VAL A 176 -12.45 12.09 -6.14
CA VAL A 176 -12.25 10.84 -6.89
C VAL A 176 -12.08 11.13 -8.39
N VAL A 177 -12.98 11.91 -8.97
CA VAL A 177 -12.96 12.25 -10.41
C VAL A 177 -11.68 12.98 -10.80
N LEU A 178 -11.33 14.04 -10.07
CA LEU A 178 -10.12 14.82 -10.35
C LEU A 178 -8.85 13.95 -10.21
N SER A 179 -8.80 13.11 -9.19
CA SER A 179 -7.67 12.19 -8.99
C SER A 179 -7.54 11.19 -10.13
N LEU A 180 -8.63 10.53 -10.51
CA LEU A 180 -8.65 9.55 -11.59
C LEU A 180 -8.31 10.18 -12.95
N PHE A 181 -8.89 11.35 -13.24
CA PHE A 181 -8.57 12.11 -14.45
C PHE A 181 -7.08 12.48 -14.50
N THR A 182 -6.54 12.96 -13.39
CA THR A 182 -5.13 13.32 -13.29
C THR A 182 -4.22 12.10 -13.44
N ILE A 183 -4.55 10.96 -12.81
CA ILE A 183 -3.81 9.71 -12.97
C ILE A 183 -3.80 9.29 -14.44
N MET A 184 -4.94 9.35 -15.12
CA MET A 184 -5.03 8.99 -16.54
C MET A 184 -4.20 9.94 -17.40
N TRP A 185 -4.29 11.25 -17.15
CA TRP A 185 -3.51 12.25 -17.88
C TRP A 185 -1.99 12.05 -17.67
N LEU A 186 -1.54 11.72 -16.45
CA LEU A 186 -0.16 11.40 -16.15
C LEU A 186 0.28 10.09 -16.83
N ALA A 187 -0.57 9.07 -16.83
CA ALA A 187 -0.29 7.76 -17.44
C ALA A 187 -0.23 7.80 -18.97
N THR A 188 -0.92 8.75 -19.62
CA THR A 188 -0.90 8.89 -21.09
C THR A 188 0.32 9.64 -21.61
N ARG A 189 1.09 10.31 -20.74
CA ARG A 189 2.32 10.96 -21.16
C ARG A 189 3.37 9.91 -21.52
N PRO A 190 4.02 10.01 -22.69
CA PRO A 190 5.07 9.10 -23.09
C PRO A 190 6.30 9.31 -22.20
N ALA A 191 6.29 8.66 -21.05
CA ALA A 191 7.50 8.47 -20.27
C ALA A 191 8.36 7.42 -21.01
N LYS A 192 9.70 7.45 -20.83
CA LYS A 192 10.65 6.39 -21.28
C LYS A 192 10.28 4.96 -20.79
N ARG A 193 9.17 4.84 -20.10
CA ARG A 193 8.46 3.68 -19.59
C ARG A 193 8.37 2.54 -20.61
N TRP A 194 7.93 2.90 -21.85
CA TRP A 194 7.71 1.95 -22.94
C TRP A 194 8.98 1.58 -23.71
N GLY A 195 10.01 2.43 -23.63
CA GLY A 195 11.29 2.16 -24.28
C GLY A 195 12.01 0.96 -23.68
N ARG A 196 11.85 0.73 -22.37
CA ARG A 196 12.50 -0.39 -21.69
C ARG A 196 11.74 -1.71 -21.87
N GLU A 197 10.39 -1.68 -21.95
CA GLU A 197 9.60 -2.86 -22.33
C GLU A 197 9.90 -3.35 -23.75
N GLN A 198 10.27 -2.42 -24.63
CA GLN A 198 10.56 -2.69 -26.03
C GLN A 198 12.05 -3.00 -26.31
N ASP A 199 12.92 -2.73 -25.31
CA ASP A 199 14.35 -3.00 -25.45
C ASP A 199 14.61 -4.50 -25.37
N PRO A 200 15.08 -5.15 -26.46
CA PRO A 200 15.43 -6.58 -26.43
C PRO A 200 16.53 -6.91 -25.43
N ALA A 201 17.41 -5.95 -25.11
CA ALA A 201 18.47 -6.11 -24.11
C ALA A 201 17.90 -6.14 -22.67
N ALA A 202 16.73 -5.55 -22.42
CA ALA A 202 16.04 -5.63 -21.12
C ALA A 202 15.43 -7.02 -20.85
N LYS A 203 15.36 -7.89 -21.85
CA LYS A 203 14.94 -9.31 -21.74
C LYS A 203 16.11 -10.23 -21.36
N GLN A 204 17.20 -9.71 -20.80
CA GLN A 204 18.26 -10.54 -20.26
C GLN A 204 17.69 -11.46 -19.16
N ALA A 205 18.33 -12.63 -19.00
CA ALA A 205 17.91 -13.62 -18.00
C ALA A 205 17.73 -12.98 -16.63
N PRO A 206 16.67 -13.32 -15.88
CA PRO A 206 16.38 -12.71 -14.59
C PRO A 206 17.56 -12.94 -13.64
N VAL A 207 18.08 -11.83 -13.10
CA VAL A 207 19.19 -11.84 -12.14
C VAL A 207 18.70 -12.31 -10.76
N VAL A 208 17.44 -12.01 -10.44
CA VAL A 208 16.83 -12.36 -9.15
C VAL A 208 16.18 -13.74 -9.21
N GLY A 209 16.72 -14.67 -8.43
CA GLY A 209 16.20 -16.02 -8.28
C GLY A 209 14.87 -16.07 -7.51
N ARG A 210 14.24 -17.25 -7.47
CA ARG A 210 12.96 -17.45 -6.76
C ARG A 210 13.08 -17.27 -5.24
N ARG A 211 14.22 -17.64 -4.65
CA ARG A 211 14.43 -17.65 -3.18
C ARG A 211 14.26 -16.26 -2.55
N PRO A 212 14.89 -15.17 -3.03
CA PRO A 212 14.66 -13.83 -2.47
C PRO A 212 13.20 -13.39 -2.54
N ILE A 213 12.51 -13.69 -3.64
CA ILE A 213 11.09 -13.37 -3.81
C ILE A 213 10.25 -14.11 -2.76
N THR A 214 10.51 -15.41 -2.54
CA THR A 214 9.79 -16.21 -1.53
C THR A 214 10.00 -15.64 -0.13
N ILE A 215 11.21 -15.24 0.23
CA ILE A 215 11.52 -14.63 1.53
C ILE A 215 10.75 -13.33 1.72
N LEU A 216 10.74 -12.46 0.70
CA LEU A 216 9.97 -11.21 0.76
C LEU A 216 8.47 -11.47 0.92
N VAL A 217 7.92 -12.48 0.23
CA VAL A 217 6.50 -12.83 0.34
C VAL A 217 6.17 -13.38 1.73
N VAL A 218 7.00 -14.26 2.28
CA VAL A 218 6.79 -14.81 3.64
C VAL A 218 6.86 -13.70 4.69
N ALA A 219 7.84 -12.80 4.58
CA ALA A 219 7.92 -11.64 5.46
C ALA A 219 6.70 -10.72 5.30
N ALA A 220 6.22 -10.49 4.06
CA ALA A 220 5.02 -9.70 3.81
C ALA A 220 3.77 -10.32 4.45
N VAL A 221 3.62 -11.65 4.40
CA VAL A 221 2.52 -12.37 5.08
C VAL A 221 2.60 -12.17 6.59
N ALA A 222 3.76 -12.40 7.20
CA ALA A 222 3.91 -12.27 8.65
C ALA A 222 3.69 -10.83 9.13
N MET A 223 4.24 -9.83 8.41
CA MET A 223 4.02 -8.41 8.71
C MET A 223 2.55 -8.01 8.55
N THR A 224 1.85 -8.59 7.58
CA THR A 224 0.42 -8.29 7.37
C THR A 224 -0.45 -8.89 8.46
N LEU A 225 -0.15 -10.11 8.90
CA LEU A 225 -0.85 -10.73 10.03
C LEU A 225 -0.63 -9.93 11.31
N ASP A 226 0.61 -9.55 11.58
CA ASP A 226 0.98 -8.75 12.75
C ASP A 226 0.26 -7.39 12.76
N TYR A 227 0.33 -6.64 11.66
CA TYR A 227 -0.37 -5.37 11.53
C TYR A 227 -1.90 -5.54 11.65
N GLY A 228 -2.46 -6.58 11.06
CA GLY A 228 -3.89 -6.87 11.07
C GLY A 228 -4.45 -7.13 12.48
N LEU A 229 -3.64 -7.68 13.38
CA LEU A 229 -4.04 -7.87 14.78
C LEU A 229 -4.34 -6.54 15.47
N LEU A 230 -3.43 -5.56 15.34
CA LEU A 230 -3.62 -4.23 15.93
C LEU A 230 -4.66 -3.40 15.17
N ASP A 231 -4.60 -3.41 13.85
CA ASP A 231 -5.49 -2.60 13.00
C ASP A 231 -6.97 -2.92 13.26
N SER A 232 -7.31 -4.20 13.45
CA SER A 232 -8.67 -4.62 13.77
C SER A 232 -9.14 -4.14 15.15
N VAL A 233 -8.25 -4.12 16.16
CA VAL A 233 -8.56 -3.60 17.50
C VAL A 233 -8.79 -2.09 17.43
N LEU A 234 -7.92 -1.35 16.75
CA LEU A 234 -8.04 0.10 16.62
C LEU A 234 -9.27 0.50 15.78
N VAL A 235 -9.56 -0.22 14.69
CA VAL A 235 -10.75 0.03 13.87
C VAL A 235 -12.02 -0.20 14.67
N TRP A 236 -12.06 -1.22 15.52
CA TRP A 236 -13.21 -1.49 16.38
C TRP A 236 -13.38 -0.39 17.46
N LYS A 237 -12.33 -0.03 18.18
CA LYS A 237 -12.36 1.07 19.17
C LYS A 237 -12.75 2.41 18.53
N TYR A 238 -12.33 2.66 17.30
CA TYR A 238 -12.75 3.83 16.53
C TYR A 238 -14.25 3.78 16.19
N ALA A 239 -14.75 2.63 15.76
CA ALA A 239 -16.16 2.46 15.40
C ALA A 239 -17.10 2.53 16.61
N SER A 240 -16.63 2.13 17.80
CA SER A 240 -17.37 2.27 19.07
C SER A 240 -17.37 3.70 19.62
N GLY A 241 -16.60 4.60 19.01
CA GLY A 241 -16.48 5.99 19.49
C GLY A 241 -15.49 6.19 20.63
N GLU A 242 -14.75 5.16 21.03
CA GLU A 242 -13.75 5.22 22.09
C GLU A 242 -12.50 6.01 21.68
N ILE A 243 -12.21 6.13 20.37
CA ILE A 243 -11.05 6.87 19.85
C ILE A 243 -11.50 8.12 19.10
N LEU A 244 -11.25 9.29 19.66
CA LEU A 244 -11.43 10.59 19.00
C LEU A 244 -10.24 10.98 18.09
N THR A 245 -9.14 10.23 18.15
CA THR A 245 -7.83 10.61 17.58
C THR A 245 -7.50 9.99 16.23
N ALA A 246 -8.49 9.51 15.45
CA ALA A 246 -8.25 8.94 14.11
C ALA A 246 -7.46 9.88 13.17
N GLY A 247 -7.60 11.20 13.36
CA GLY A 247 -6.81 12.19 12.64
C GLY A 247 -5.31 12.12 12.95
N LEU A 248 -4.93 11.83 14.20
CA LEU A 248 -3.55 11.76 14.65
C LEU A 248 -2.76 10.65 13.92
N SER A 249 -3.34 9.45 13.78
CA SER A 249 -2.66 8.34 13.08
C SER A 249 -2.33 8.69 11.63
N LYS A 250 -3.20 9.44 10.95
CA LYS A 250 -2.99 9.86 9.56
C LYS A 250 -1.87 10.88 9.43
N ILE A 251 -1.80 11.84 10.38
CA ILE A 251 -0.71 12.84 10.43
C ILE A 251 0.62 12.13 10.73
N VAL A 252 0.66 11.26 11.74
CA VAL A 252 1.85 10.49 12.10
C VAL A 252 2.31 9.64 10.91
N ASN A 253 1.40 8.94 10.25
CA ASN A 253 1.69 8.15 9.06
C ASN A 253 2.22 9.02 7.92
N ALA A 254 1.61 10.20 7.68
CA ALA A 254 2.03 11.14 6.64
C ALA A 254 3.46 11.65 6.87
N LEU A 255 3.85 11.90 8.10
CA LEU A 255 5.19 12.36 8.47
C LEU A 255 6.23 11.22 8.49
N SER A 256 5.83 10.04 8.95
CA SER A 256 6.71 8.88 9.05
C SER A 256 7.09 8.31 7.67
N LEU A 257 6.18 8.31 6.71
CA LEU A 257 6.40 7.72 5.38
C LEU A 257 7.59 8.33 4.62
N PRO A 258 7.77 9.66 4.52
CA PRO A 258 8.98 10.24 3.91
C PRO A 258 10.26 9.86 4.65
N LEU A 259 10.24 9.82 5.99
CA LEU A 259 11.40 9.45 6.80
C LEU A 259 11.79 7.98 6.59
N VAL A 260 10.82 7.09 6.60
CA VAL A 260 11.03 5.67 6.27
C VAL A 260 11.50 5.53 4.82
N GLY A 261 11.00 6.35 3.91
CA GLY A 261 11.47 6.42 2.52
C GLY A 261 12.97 6.69 2.41
N VAL A 262 13.51 7.60 3.23
CA VAL A 262 14.96 7.85 3.30
C VAL A 262 15.73 6.58 3.72
N LEU A 263 15.21 5.84 4.72
CA LEU A 263 15.81 4.57 5.15
C LEU A 263 15.81 3.53 4.03
N PHE A 264 14.76 3.50 3.22
CA PHE A 264 14.67 2.58 2.07
C PHE A 264 15.60 2.96 0.91
N ASP A 265 16.13 4.17 0.85
CA ASP A 265 17.16 4.58 -0.12
C ASP A 265 18.58 4.17 0.32
N LEU A 266 18.79 3.78 1.58
CA LEU A 266 20.11 3.32 2.04
C LEU A 266 20.52 2.06 1.24
N LYS A 267 21.78 2.02 0.81
CA LYS A 267 22.34 0.91 0.00
C LYS A 267 22.50 -0.40 0.81
N LYS A 268 22.36 -0.35 2.13
CA LYS A 268 22.50 -1.51 3.02
C LYS A 268 21.17 -2.24 3.19
N GLY A 269 20.89 -3.21 2.32
CA GLY A 269 19.66 -4.00 2.33
C GLY A 269 19.36 -4.65 3.68
N ASN A 270 20.39 -5.25 4.29
CA ASN A 270 20.30 -5.94 5.57
C ASN A 270 19.87 -5.00 6.71
N LEU A 271 20.39 -3.77 6.73
CA LEU A 271 20.03 -2.78 7.75
C LEU A 271 18.55 -2.37 7.63
N ARG A 272 18.05 -2.20 6.39
CA ARG A 272 16.65 -1.87 6.14
C ARG A 272 15.70 -2.96 6.66
N SER A 273 16.02 -4.21 6.31
CA SER A 273 15.23 -5.35 6.74
C SER A 273 15.25 -5.49 8.26
N LEU A 274 16.41 -5.33 8.89
CA LEU A 274 16.54 -5.39 10.33
C LEU A 274 15.71 -4.30 11.03
N ILE A 275 15.84 -3.03 10.60
CA ILE A 275 15.07 -1.92 11.17
C ILE A 275 13.56 -2.16 10.99
N THR A 276 13.13 -2.66 9.84
CA THR A 276 11.72 -2.95 9.58
C THR A 276 11.18 -4.03 10.52
N VAL A 277 11.95 -5.10 10.77
CA VAL A 277 11.54 -6.14 11.72
C VAL A 277 11.58 -5.65 13.16
N CYS A 278 12.57 -4.82 13.53
CA CYS A 278 12.56 -4.18 14.85
C CYS A 278 11.30 -3.31 15.03
N ALA A 279 10.84 -2.65 13.96
CA ALA A 279 9.59 -1.88 14.00
C ALA A 279 8.34 -2.76 14.21
N MET A 280 8.36 -4.06 13.86
CA MET A 280 7.24 -4.97 14.16
C MET A 280 6.98 -5.08 15.67
N PHE A 281 8.01 -5.02 16.51
CA PHE A 281 7.82 -5.06 17.96
C PHE A 281 7.02 -3.87 18.49
N LEU A 282 6.93 -2.76 17.75
CA LEU A 282 6.03 -1.64 18.11
C LEU A 282 4.56 -2.08 18.12
N ILE A 283 4.18 -3.08 17.31
CA ILE A 283 2.81 -3.61 17.32
C ILE A 283 2.49 -4.31 18.64
N ALA A 284 3.39 -5.13 19.16
CA ALA A 284 3.19 -5.78 20.44
C ALA A 284 2.98 -4.76 21.57
N VAL A 285 3.82 -3.70 21.59
CA VAL A 285 3.70 -2.61 22.57
C VAL A 285 2.40 -1.81 22.33
N ALA A 286 2.07 -1.50 21.10
CA ALA A 286 0.86 -0.77 20.77
C ALA A 286 -0.42 -1.55 21.10
N THR A 287 -0.41 -2.88 20.87
CA THR A 287 -1.54 -3.75 21.22
C THR A 287 -1.76 -3.78 22.74
N SER A 288 -0.67 -3.88 23.52
CA SER A 288 -0.75 -3.79 24.98
C SER A 288 -1.26 -2.43 25.46
N ALA A 289 -0.75 -1.34 24.87
CA ALA A 289 -1.19 0.02 25.20
C ALA A 289 -2.65 0.31 24.77
N ALA A 290 -3.15 -0.35 23.74
CA ALA A 290 -4.52 -0.17 23.27
C ALA A 290 -5.59 -0.76 24.19
N GLU A 291 -5.20 -1.58 25.18
CA GLU A 291 -6.12 -2.13 26.19
C GLU A 291 -6.62 -1.03 27.15
N GLU A 292 -5.76 -0.09 27.51
CA GLU A 292 -6.08 1.00 28.42
C GLU A 292 -6.42 2.27 27.64
N ASP A 293 -7.56 2.88 27.95
CA ASP A 293 -8.07 4.07 27.24
C ASP A 293 -7.11 5.27 27.31
N GLU A 294 -6.37 5.40 28.43
CA GLU A 294 -5.36 6.45 28.61
C GLU A 294 -4.20 6.34 27.60
N TRP A 295 -3.85 5.12 27.17
CA TRP A 295 -2.71 4.83 26.30
C TRP A 295 -3.09 4.64 24.83
N VAL A 296 -4.37 4.69 24.48
CA VAL A 296 -4.84 4.53 23.09
C VAL A 296 -4.20 5.54 22.14
N GLY A 297 -3.94 6.77 22.59
CA GLY A 297 -3.22 7.77 21.81
C GLY A 297 -1.80 7.32 21.44
N VAL A 298 -1.08 6.72 22.39
CA VAL A 298 0.27 6.17 22.18
C VAL A 298 0.22 4.98 21.23
N ALA A 299 -0.73 4.06 21.43
CA ALA A 299 -0.96 2.92 20.53
C ALA A 299 -1.19 3.40 19.09
N THR A 300 -2.01 4.45 18.91
CA THR A 300 -2.32 5.06 17.60
C THR A 300 -1.08 5.65 16.93
N VAL A 301 -0.20 6.32 17.69
CA VAL A 301 1.07 6.86 17.19
C VAL A 301 1.99 5.72 16.75
N MET A 302 2.17 4.69 17.60
CA MET A 302 3.02 3.53 17.30
C MET A 302 2.51 2.79 16.06
N ALA A 303 1.20 2.58 15.94
CA ALA A 303 0.56 1.99 14.76
C ALA A 303 0.81 2.82 13.51
N GLY A 304 0.76 4.15 13.59
CA GLY A 304 1.07 5.07 12.49
C GLY A 304 2.52 4.96 12.02
N VAL A 305 3.47 4.89 12.94
CA VAL A 305 4.90 4.71 12.65
C VAL A 305 5.15 3.35 12.02
N TYR A 306 4.68 2.27 12.64
CA TYR A 306 4.84 0.93 12.07
C TYR A 306 4.15 0.77 10.72
N GLY A 307 2.95 1.35 10.57
CA GLY A 307 2.21 1.36 9.32
C GLY A 307 3.03 1.95 8.17
N ALA A 308 3.87 2.97 8.44
CA ALA A 308 4.80 3.51 7.45
C ALA A 308 5.88 2.48 7.04
N PHE A 309 6.50 1.78 7.99
CA PHE A 309 7.46 0.71 7.70
C PHE A 309 6.81 -0.44 6.92
N TYR A 310 5.65 -0.88 7.36
CA TYR A 310 4.87 -1.94 6.73
C TYR A 310 4.53 -1.63 5.27
N VAL A 311 3.92 -0.47 5.02
CA VAL A 311 3.51 -0.06 3.67
C VAL A 311 4.72 0.14 2.75
N MET A 312 5.81 0.73 3.26
CA MET A 312 7.06 0.90 2.52
C MET A 312 7.70 -0.44 2.19
N TYR A 313 7.75 -1.39 3.13
CA TYR A 313 8.28 -2.73 2.88
C TYR A 313 7.49 -3.44 1.78
N LEU A 314 6.16 -3.46 1.87
CA LEU A 314 5.28 -4.11 0.89
C LEU A 314 5.35 -3.52 -0.52
N SER A 315 5.75 -2.27 -0.64
CA SER A 315 5.83 -1.60 -1.94
C SER A 315 7.28 -1.50 -2.43
N ALA A 316 8.16 -0.84 -1.68
CA ALA A 316 9.52 -0.53 -2.12
C ALA A 316 10.37 -1.77 -2.35
N SER A 317 10.28 -2.80 -1.47
CA SER A 317 11.09 -4.00 -1.59
C SER A 317 10.77 -4.78 -2.86
N PHE A 318 9.49 -4.93 -3.19
CA PHE A 318 9.06 -5.65 -4.39
C PHE A 318 9.27 -4.84 -5.66
N MET A 319 8.95 -3.53 -5.66
CA MET A 319 9.19 -2.67 -6.82
C MET A 319 10.67 -2.56 -7.18
N ARG A 320 11.56 -2.64 -6.20
CA ARG A 320 13.00 -2.55 -6.44
C ARG A 320 13.56 -3.75 -7.19
N ILE A 321 13.09 -4.96 -6.88
CA ILE A 321 13.58 -6.20 -7.52
C ILE A 321 12.78 -6.55 -8.79
N ALA A 322 11.59 -6.00 -8.96
CA ALA A 322 10.70 -6.34 -10.06
C ALA A 322 11.35 -6.23 -11.45
N PRO A 323 12.10 -5.16 -11.79
CA PRO A 323 12.71 -5.04 -13.11
C PRO A 323 13.74 -6.12 -13.45
N ASP A 324 14.28 -6.80 -12.43
CA ASP A 324 15.29 -7.86 -12.59
C ASP A 324 14.67 -9.26 -12.53
N THR A 325 13.35 -9.37 -12.70
CA THR A 325 12.61 -10.63 -12.68
C THR A 325 11.97 -10.94 -14.04
N SER A 326 11.59 -12.20 -14.25
CA SER A 326 10.92 -12.63 -15.49
C SER A 326 9.50 -12.07 -15.67
N ARG A 327 8.85 -11.63 -14.58
CA ARG A 327 7.50 -11.06 -14.57
C ARG A 327 7.43 -9.80 -13.71
N PRO A 328 8.04 -8.70 -14.16
CA PRO A 328 8.13 -7.48 -13.37
C PRO A 328 6.76 -6.88 -13.03
N GLU A 329 5.75 -7.06 -13.89
CA GLU A 329 4.37 -6.63 -13.69
C GLU A 329 3.71 -7.31 -12.48
N VAL A 330 4.04 -8.58 -12.23
CA VAL A 330 3.56 -9.34 -11.06
C VAL A 330 4.33 -8.92 -9.82
N ILE A 331 5.66 -8.97 -9.90
CA ILE A 331 6.52 -8.78 -8.72
C ILE A 331 6.41 -7.36 -8.17
N ALA A 332 6.25 -6.34 -9.02
CA ALA A 332 6.12 -4.96 -8.56
C ALA A 332 4.96 -4.73 -7.57
N SER A 333 3.88 -5.48 -7.70
CA SER A 333 2.67 -5.30 -6.89
C SER A 333 2.30 -6.51 -6.03
N VAL A 334 3.06 -7.62 -6.09
CA VAL A 334 2.71 -8.85 -5.34
C VAL A 334 2.68 -8.63 -3.83
N GLY A 335 3.58 -7.80 -3.28
CA GLY A 335 3.58 -7.49 -1.85
C GLY A 335 2.25 -6.85 -1.40
N ARG A 336 1.70 -5.94 -2.22
CA ARG A 336 0.40 -5.30 -1.96
C ARG A 336 -0.77 -6.26 -2.15
N ALA A 337 -0.72 -7.10 -3.19
CA ALA A 337 -1.76 -8.12 -3.40
C ALA A 337 -1.80 -9.12 -2.23
N VAL A 338 -0.64 -9.62 -1.78
CA VAL A 338 -0.53 -10.50 -0.62
C VAL A 338 -1.08 -9.82 0.63
N SER A 339 -0.69 -8.56 0.88
CA SER A 339 -1.21 -7.83 2.04
C SER A 339 -2.74 -7.64 2.00
N CYS A 340 -3.33 -7.49 0.83
CA CYS A 340 -4.76 -7.39 0.70
C CYS A 340 -5.47 -8.71 1.02
N PHE A 341 -5.00 -9.84 0.49
CA PHE A 341 -5.62 -11.14 0.78
C PHE A 341 -5.42 -11.58 2.23
N VAL A 342 -4.20 -11.46 2.74
CA VAL A 342 -3.88 -11.81 4.14
C VAL A 342 -4.57 -10.86 5.11
N GLY A 343 -4.62 -9.56 4.78
CA GLY A 343 -5.35 -8.55 5.56
C GLY A 343 -6.85 -8.79 5.57
N ALA A 344 -7.45 -9.31 4.48
CA ALA A 344 -8.84 -9.72 4.47
C ALA A 344 -9.12 -10.86 5.46
N ILE A 345 -8.23 -11.86 5.53
CA ILE A 345 -8.32 -12.93 6.53
C ILE A 345 -8.16 -12.35 7.94
N GLY A 346 -7.16 -11.48 8.15
CA GLY A 346 -6.93 -10.79 9.42
C GLY A 346 -8.16 -10.01 9.89
N ALA A 347 -8.80 -9.25 9.00
CA ALA A 347 -9.99 -8.47 9.33
C ALA A 347 -11.18 -9.32 9.81
N LEU A 348 -11.26 -10.58 9.36
CA LEU A 348 -12.30 -11.52 9.81
C LEU A 348 -11.95 -12.26 11.10
N THR A 349 -10.67 -12.49 11.36
CA THR A 349 -10.21 -13.40 12.41
C THR A 349 -9.63 -12.68 13.62
N ALA A 350 -9.04 -11.50 13.46
CA ALA A 350 -8.31 -10.84 14.53
C ALA A 350 -9.21 -10.40 15.69
N ARG A 351 -10.41 -9.87 15.41
CA ARG A 351 -11.36 -9.49 16.48
C ARG A 351 -11.86 -10.69 17.28
N PRO A 352 -12.40 -11.77 16.66
CA PRO A 352 -12.76 -12.97 17.40
C PRO A 352 -11.60 -13.57 18.19
N PHE A 353 -10.38 -13.52 17.63
CA PHE A 353 -9.18 -13.95 18.34
C PHE A 353 -8.88 -13.10 19.56
N PHE A 354 -8.92 -11.78 19.44
CA PHE A 354 -8.71 -10.85 20.55
C PHE A 354 -9.75 -11.01 21.64
N GLU A 355 -11.04 -11.12 21.28
CA GLU A 355 -12.13 -11.31 22.24
C GLU A 355 -12.07 -12.66 22.98
N SER A 356 -11.60 -13.72 22.31
CA SER A 356 -11.55 -15.08 22.91
C SER A 356 -10.26 -15.38 23.66
N CYS A 357 -9.11 -14.86 23.19
CA CYS A 357 -7.78 -15.18 23.74
C CYS A 357 -7.18 -14.04 24.57
N GLY A 358 -7.73 -12.84 24.46
CA GLY A 358 -7.27 -11.65 25.21
C GLY A 358 -5.99 -11.02 24.69
N VAL A 359 -5.62 -9.89 25.32
CA VAL A 359 -4.46 -9.07 24.93
C VAL A 359 -3.15 -9.83 25.04
N VAL A 360 -2.93 -10.59 26.13
CA VAL A 360 -1.68 -11.32 26.36
C VAL A 360 -1.37 -12.30 25.23
N ALA A 361 -2.39 -13.06 24.80
CA ALA A 361 -2.22 -13.98 23.67
C ALA A 361 -1.96 -13.24 22.36
N THR A 362 -2.63 -12.13 22.13
CA THR A 362 -2.45 -11.29 20.93
C THR A 362 -1.04 -10.71 20.86
N VAL A 363 -0.54 -10.17 21.97
CA VAL A 363 0.85 -9.69 22.09
C VAL A 363 1.84 -10.84 21.90
N GLY A 364 1.57 -12.01 22.46
CA GLY A 364 2.40 -13.21 22.29
C GLY A 364 2.51 -13.63 20.82
N VAL A 365 1.40 -13.61 20.07
CA VAL A 365 1.39 -13.92 18.62
C VAL A 365 2.16 -12.85 17.84
N SER A 366 1.98 -11.57 18.14
CA SER A 366 2.73 -10.47 17.51
C SER A 366 4.24 -10.62 17.73
N CYS A 367 4.69 -10.88 18.96
CA CYS A 367 6.09 -11.16 19.27
C CYS A 367 6.62 -12.39 18.50
N LEU A 368 5.84 -13.45 18.43
CA LEU A 368 6.22 -14.67 17.71
C LEU A 368 6.39 -14.39 16.20
N LEU A 369 5.47 -13.65 15.57
CA LEU A 369 5.57 -13.26 14.18
C LEU A 369 6.81 -12.39 13.91
N SER A 370 7.11 -11.45 14.81
CA SER A 370 8.31 -10.61 14.75
C SER A 370 9.60 -11.44 14.84
N ILE A 371 9.65 -12.40 15.77
CA ILE A 371 10.79 -13.32 15.92
C ILE A 371 10.95 -14.20 14.68
N ILE A 372 9.87 -14.75 14.13
CA ILE A 372 9.92 -15.54 12.90
C ILE A 372 10.48 -14.71 11.74
N CYS A 373 10.00 -13.49 11.55
CA CYS A 373 10.52 -12.58 10.53
C CYS A 373 12.01 -12.30 10.74
N LEU A 374 12.43 -12.04 11.97
CA LEU A 374 13.83 -11.79 12.31
C LEU A 374 14.72 -13.00 11.95
N LEU A 375 14.30 -14.21 12.32
CA LEU A 375 15.06 -15.43 12.02
C LEU A 375 15.17 -15.68 10.51
N ILE A 376 14.08 -15.44 9.75
CA ILE A 376 14.10 -15.58 8.28
C ILE A 376 15.09 -14.60 7.66
N LEU A 377 15.09 -13.34 8.10
CA LEU A 377 15.98 -12.32 7.57
C LEU A 377 17.43 -12.52 8.01
N LEU A 378 17.70 -12.90 9.25
CA LEU A 378 19.06 -13.22 9.73
C LEU A 378 19.66 -14.40 8.98
N ARG A 379 18.85 -15.42 8.71
CA ARG A 379 19.29 -16.57 7.89
C ARG A 379 19.67 -16.12 6.48
N ASP A 380 18.91 -15.21 5.86
CA ASP A 380 19.20 -14.73 4.51
C ASP A 380 20.49 -13.88 4.48
N ILE A 381 20.69 -13.04 5.50
CA ILE A 381 21.93 -12.28 5.70
C ILE A 381 23.15 -13.21 5.88
N ALA A 382 23.01 -14.26 6.70
CA ALA A 382 24.09 -15.18 7.00
C ALA A 382 24.53 -16.00 5.76
N TRP A 383 23.63 -16.21 4.79
CA TRP A 383 23.92 -16.96 3.57
C TRP A 383 24.34 -16.06 2.39
N GLY A 384 24.52 -14.75 2.61
CA GLY A 384 25.06 -13.81 1.61
C GLY A 384 24.17 -13.63 0.37
N VAL A 385 22.85 -13.80 0.53
CA VAL A 385 21.88 -13.79 -0.60
C VAL A 385 21.29 -12.38 -0.83
N THR A 386 21.65 -11.39 0.01
CA THR A 386 21.16 -9.99 -0.10
C THR A 386 22.26 -9.01 -0.52
#